data_c2d927faab0413bb650e1151a3b3599a
#
_entry.id   c2d927faab0413bb650e1151a3b3599a
#
_cell.length_a   1.000
_cell.length_b   1.000
_cell.length_c   1.000
_cell.angle_alpha   90.00
_cell.angle_beta   90.00
_cell.angle_gamma   90.00
#
_symmetry.space_group_name_H-M   'P 1'
#
loop_
_entity.id
_entity.type
_entity.pdbx_description
1 polymer ?
#
loop_
_entity_poly.entity_id
_entity_poly.type
_entity_poly.pdbx_seq_one_letter_code
_entity_poly.pdbx_strand_id
1 'polypeptide(L)'
;MRKILAAIDGSEHAWKALDLAADMAKQHGAQLIVLHVVPFEPLSEALREFAVAEHLRVEEELARFRYARTLGDHLTRSAEARVRDKGLTDVVGRTTEGKPADQVLEVARSEGVDMIVMGSRGLSDARALFLGSVSHKVANHAGCTCVTVK
;
A
#
# COMPACT_ATOMS: atom_id res chain seq x y z
N MET A 1 -8.18 12.47 -16.15
CA MET A 1 -7.53 11.52 -15.23
C MET A 1 -6.31 10.92 -15.92
N ARG A 2 -5.12 11.08 -15.36
CA ARG A 2 -3.86 10.62 -15.98
C ARG A 2 -3.12 9.59 -15.14
N LYS A 3 -3.29 9.63 -13.82
CA LYS A 3 -2.65 8.69 -12.91
C LYS A 3 -3.62 8.19 -11.85
N ILE A 4 -3.66 6.89 -11.64
CA ILE A 4 -4.44 6.20 -10.61
C ILE A 4 -3.45 5.45 -9.71
N LEU A 5 -3.64 5.51 -8.39
CA LEU A 5 -2.89 4.74 -7.42
C LEU A 5 -3.80 3.67 -6.82
N ALA A 6 -3.39 2.41 -6.90
CA ALA A 6 -4.01 1.30 -6.18
C ALA A 6 -3.13 0.92 -4.99
N ALA A 7 -3.63 1.11 -3.77
CA ALA A 7 -2.95 0.70 -2.56
C ALA A 7 -3.37 -0.74 -2.19
N ILE A 8 -2.39 -1.65 -2.09
CA ILE A 8 -2.61 -3.07 -1.86
C ILE A 8 -1.87 -3.57 -0.61
N ASP A 9 -2.49 -4.50 0.09
CA ASP A 9 -1.93 -5.17 1.28
C ASP A 9 -2.06 -6.71 1.23
N GLY A 10 -2.55 -7.25 0.10
CA GLY A 10 -2.79 -8.67 -0.09
C GLY A 10 -4.17 -9.14 0.37
N SER A 11 -5.01 -8.28 0.96
CA SER A 11 -6.37 -8.62 1.35
C SER A 11 -7.29 -8.79 0.13
N GLU A 12 -8.42 -9.49 0.31
CA GLU A 12 -9.43 -9.67 -0.75
C GLU A 12 -9.96 -8.33 -1.26
N HIS A 13 -10.25 -7.40 -0.36
CA HIS A 13 -10.72 -6.05 -0.73
C HIS A 13 -9.66 -5.28 -1.54
N ALA A 14 -8.37 -5.47 -1.23
CA ALA A 14 -7.29 -4.84 -1.97
C ALA A 14 -7.19 -5.39 -3.41
N TRP A 15 -7.38 -6.70 -3.60
CA TRP A 15 -7.40 -7.28 -4.94
C TRP A 15 -8.60 -6.80 -5.77
N LYS A 16 -9.80 -6.70 -5.16
CA LYS A 16 -10.97 -6.09 -5.81
C LYS A 16 -10.72 -4.63 -6.18
N ALA A 17 -10.07 -3.88 -5.29
CA ALA A 17 -9.70 -2.49 -5.54
C ALA A 17 -8.71 -2.36 -6.70
N LEU A 18 -7.72 -3.25 -6.78
CA LEU A 18 -6.77 -3.30 -7.88
C LEU A 18 -7.47 -3.58 -9.23
N ASP A 19 -8.40 -4.52 -9.25
CA ASP A 19 -9.16 -4.83 -10.47
C ASP A 19 -9.97 -3.63 -10.96
N LEU A 20 -10.67 -2.95 -10.04
CA LEU A 20 -11.40 -1.72 -10.37
C LEU A 20 -10.46 -0.62 -10.87
N ALA A 21 -9.32 -0.42 -10.20
CA ALA A 21 -8.33 0.59 -10.60
C ALA A 21 -7.78 0.31 -12.00
N ALA A 22 -7.53 -0.96 -12.33
CA ALA A 22 -7.05 -1.37 -13.65
C ALA A 22 -8.09 -1.11 -14.74
N ASP A 23 -9.36 -1.43 -14.50
CA ASP A 23 -10.45 -1.16 -15.43
C ASP A 23 -10.60 0.35 -15.68
N MET A 24 -10.55 1.16 -14.62
CA MET A 24 -10.59 2.62 -14.74
C MET A 24 -9.37 3.19 -15.48
N ALA A 25 -8.18 2.70 -15.17
CA ALA A 25 -6.96 3.12 -15.85
C ALA A 25 -7.03 2.82 -17.34
N LYS A 26 -7.51 1.63 -17.71
CA LYS A 26 -7.68 1.23 -19.11
C LYS A 26 -8.70 2.10 -19.85
N GLN A 27 -9.86 2.39 -19.22
CA GLN A 27 -10.90 3.23 -19.82
C GLN A 27 -10.44 4.67 -20.07
N HIS A 28 -9.60 5.21 -19.18
CA HIS A 28 -9.14 6.60 -19.25
C HIS A 28 -7.76 6.77 -19.90
N GLY A 29 -7.09 5.68 -20.31
CA GLY A 29 -5.71 5.74 -20.79
C GLY A 29 -4.75 6.28 -19.72
N ALA A 30 -5.01 5.95 -18.45
CA ALA A 30 -4.24 6.44 -17.32
C ALA A 30 -3.14 5.44 -16.93
N GLN A 31 -2.03 5.96 -16.38
CA GLN A 31 -1.02 5.13 -15.71
C GLN A 31 -1.57 4.61 -14.39
N LEU A 32 -1.33 3.34 -14.08
CA LEU A 32 -1.63 2.72 -12.81
C LEU A 32 -0.37 2.55 -11.96
N ILE A 33 -0.36 3.16 -10.78
CA ILE A 33 0.66 2.92 -9.77
C ILE A 33 0.08 1.91 -8.77
N VAL A 34 0.72 0.75 -8.66
CA VAL A 34 0.37 -0.26 -7.65
C VAL A 34 1.32 -0.09 -6.48
N LEU A 35 0.81 0.30 -5.32
CA LEU A 35 1.60 0.59 -4.13
C LEU A 35 1.35 -0.42 -3.01
N HIS A 36 2.41 -1.02 -2.51
CA HIS A 36 2.42 -1.73 -1.23
C HIS A 36 3.30 -0.97 -0.24
N VAL A 37 2.84 -0.84 0.99
CA VAL A 37 3.60 -0.23 2.09
C VAL A 37 3.95 -1.31 3.10
N VAL A 38 5.24 -1.54 3.31
CA VAL A 38 5.73 -2.39 4.38
C VAL A 38 5.68 -1.57 5.67
N PRO A 39 4.86 -1.95 6.67
CA PRO A 39 4.79 -1.23 7.92
C PRO A 39 6.15 -1.27 8.62
N PHE A 40 6.70 -0.10 8.89
CA PHE A 40 7.96 0.05 9.60
C PHE A 40 7.93 1.28 10.49
N GLU A 41 8.13 1.06 11.78
CA GLU A 41 8.41 2.10 12.74
C GLU A 41 9.79 1.81 13.37
N PRO A 42 10.82 2.57 13.00
CA PRO A 42 12.14 2.37 13.59
C PRO A 42 12.08 2.63 15.09
N LEU A 43 12.73 1.76 15.85
CA LEU A 43 12.92 1.98 17.29
C LEU A 43 13.61 3.33 17.52
N SER A 44 13.16 4.07 18.53
CA SER A 44 13.89 5.26 18.97
C SER A 44 15.30 4.88 19.39
N GLU A 45 16.23 5.83 19.29
CA GLU A 45 17.62 5.59 19.69
C GLU A 45 17.71 5.07 21.14
N ALA A 46 16.95 5.67 22.06
CA ALA A 46 16.88 5.25 23.47
C ALA A 46 16.40 3.80 23.64
N LEU A 47 15.37 3.38 22.88
CA LEU A 47 14.88 1.99 22.90
C LEU A 47 15.89 1.01 22.29
N ARG A 48 16.63 1.44 21.29
CA ARG A 48 17.70 0.64 20.68
C ARG A 48 18.84 0.42 21.65
N GLU A 49 19.30 1.49 22.32
CA GLU A 49 20.34 1.42 23.36
C GLU A 49 19.90 0.53 24.52
N PHE A 50 18.66 0.66 24.97
CA PHE A 50 18.07 -0.20 25.99
C PHE A 50 18.06 -1.67 25.56
N ALA A 51 17.63 -1.96 24.33
CA ALA A 51 17.61 -3.32 23.80
C ALA A 51 19.01 -3.95 23.76
N VAL A 52 20.02 -3.17 23.36
CA VAL A 52 21.42 -3.62 23.37
C VAL A 52 21.90 -3.90 24.80
N ALA A 53 21.61 -3.01 25.75
CA ALA A 53 21.99 -3.18 27.16
C ALA A 53 21.34 -4.43 27.79
N GLU A 54 20.12 -4.74 27.42
CA GLU A 54 19.38 -5.93 27.89
C GLU A 54 19.64 -7.19 27.05
N HIS A 55 20.60 -7.17 26.13
CA HIS A 55 20.93 -8.28 25.23
C HIS A 55 19.72 -8.78 24.41
N LEU A 56 18.77 -7.90 24.09
CA LEU A 56 17.61 -8.22 23.27
C LEU A 56 17.99 -8.30 21.78
N ARG A 57 17.40 -9.26 21.08
CA ARG A 57 17.76 -9.56 19.68
C ARG A 57 17.10 -8.58 18.70
N VAL A 58 17.75 -7.46 18.47
CA VAL A 58 17.33 -6.49 17.42
C VAL A 58 17.47 -7.10 16.02
N GLU A 59 18.33 -8.09 15.85
CA GLU A 59 18.56 -8.78 14.57
C GLU A 59 17.33 -9.54 14.05
N GLU A 60 16.49 -10.08 14.95
CA GLU A 60 15.26 -10.77 14.54
C GLU A 60 14.23 -9.81 13.96
N GLU A 61 14.12 -8.59 14.47
CA GLU A 61 13.23 -7.57 13.91
C GLU A 61 13.69 -7.12 12.52
N LEU A 62 14.99 -6.95 12.32
CA LEU A 62 15.57 -6.63 11.02
C LEU A 62 15.34 -7.77 10.01
N ALA A 63 15.47 -9.02 10.44
CA ALA A 63 15.21 -10.17 9.57
C ALA A 63 13.72 -10.23 9.17
N ARG A 64 12.80 -10.01 10.10
CA ARG A 64 11.36 -9.96 9.83
C ARG A 64 11.02 -8.83 8.86
N PHE A 65 11.62 -7.67 9.05
CA PHE A 65 11.43 -6.52 8.18
C PHE A 65 11.93 -6.78 6.75
N ARG A 66 13.13 -7.35 6.60
CA ARG A 66 13.68 -7.75 5.29
C ARG A 66 12.78 -8.76 4.59
N TYR A 67 12.26 -9.73 5.34
CA TYR A 67 11.31 -10.71 4.80
C TYR A 67 10.00 -10.06 4.35
N ALA A 68 9.42 -9.18 5.18
CA ALA A 68 8.22 -8.42 4.83
C ALA A 68 8.44 -7.55 3.59
N ARG A 69 9.62 -6.93 3.44
CA ARG A 69 10.01 -6.18 2.24
C ARG A 69 10.05 -7.08 1.01
N THR A 70 10.68 -8.25 1.10
CA THR A 70 10.73 -9.22 0.00
C THR A 70 9.34 -9.68 -0.41
N LEU A 71 8.46 -9.97 0.55
CA LEU A 71 7.07 -10.30 0.28
C LEU A 71 6.31 -9.14 -0.39
N GLY A 72 6.54 -7.92 0.05
CA GLY A 72 5.96 -6.72 -0.54
C GLY A 72 6.34 -6.55 -2.01
N ASP A 73 7.61 -6.76 -2.35
CA ASP A 73 8.10 -6.71 -3.71
C ASP A 73 7.50 -7.84 -4.58
N HIS A 74 7.26 -9.00 -4.00
CA HIS A 74 6.55 -10.09 -4.67
C HIS A 74 5.07 -9.74 -4.91
N LEU A 75 4.42 -9.15 -3.92
CA LEU A 75 3.01 -8.75 -4.02
C LEU A 75 2.81 -7.71 -5.13
N THR A 76 3.66 -6.69 -5.20
CA THR A 76 3.57 -5.66 -6.25
C THR A 76 3.82 -6.24 -7.64
N ARG A 77 4.81 -7.12 -7.80
CA ARG A 77 5.05 -7.82 -9.08
C ARG A 77 3.87 -8.69 -9.51
N SER A 78 3.28 -9.44 -8.58
CA SER A 78 2.09 -10.25 -8.85
C SER A 78 0.90 -9.39 -9.27
N ALA A 79 0.74 -8.23 -8.63
CA ALA A 79 -0.30 -7.27 -8.98
C ALA A 79 -0.07 -6.66 -10.38
N GLU A 80 1.17 -6.27 -10.70
CA GLU A 80 1.51 -5.81 -12.05
C GLU A 80 1.21 -6.86 -13.11
N ALA A 81 1.61 -8.11 -12.89
CA ALA A 81 1.34 -9.22 -13.81
C ALA A 81 -0.16 -9.39 -14.02
N ARG A 82 -0.95 -9.40 -12.93
CA ARG A 82 -2.41 -9.52 -12.99
C ARG A 82 -3.07 -8.45 -13.86
N VAL A 83 -2.66 -7.19 -13.71
CA VAL A 83 -3.27 -6.09 -14.48
C VAL A 83 -2.76 -6.05 -15.91
N ARG A 84 -1.52 -6.48 -16.19
CA ARG A 84 -0.99 -6.65 -17.56
C ARG A 84 -1.73 -7.74 -18.32
N ASP A 85 -2.06 -8.86 -17.65
CA ASP A 85 -2.87 -9.93 -18.24
C ASP A 85 -4.28 -9.46 -18.63
N LYS A 86 -4.81 -8.43 -17.95
CA LYS A 86 -6.04 -7.73 -18.32
C LYS A 86 -5.86 -6.71 -19.46
N GLY A 87 -4.65 -6.57 -19.97
CA GLY A 87 -4.34 -5.70 -21.10
C GLY A 87 -4.00 -4.25 -20.73
N LEU A 88 -3.68 -3.95 -19.46
CA LEU A 88 -3.14 -2.66 -19.05
C LEU A 88 -1.61 -2.71 -19.16
N THR A 89 -1.03 -1.88 -20.04
CA THR A 89 0.43 -1.85 -20.28
C THR A 89 1.16 -0.81 -19.44
N ASP A 90 0.51 0.34 -19.17
CA ASP A 90 1.11 1.41 -18.36
C ASP A 90 0.83 1.20 -16.87
N VAL A 91 1.58 0.29 -16.28
CA VAL A 91 1.52 -0.04 -14.85
C VAL A 91 2.90 -0.11 -14.24
N VAL A 92 3.03 0.44 -13.03
CA VAL A 92 4.27 0.47 -12.24
C VAL A 92 3.97 0.00 -10.81
N GLY A 93 4.66 -1.05 -10.36
CA GLY A 93 4.64 -1.50 -8.97
C GLY A 93 5.68 -0.76 -8.13
N ARG A 94 5.29 -0.41 -6.91
CA ARG A 94 6.18 0.21 -5.91
C ARG A 94 5.96 -0.41 -4.54
N THR A 95 7.07 -0.63 -3.85
CA THR A 95 7.07 -0.99 -2.43
C THR A 95 7.77 0.11 -1.66
N THR A 96 7.10 0.68 -0.67
CA THR A 96 7.66 1.68 0.24
C THR A 96 7.61 1.19 1.68
N GLU A 97 8.24 1.91 2.59
CA GLU A 97 8.35 1.57 4.00
C GLU A 97 7.79 2.71 4.85
N GLY A 98 7.13 2.37 5.94
CA GLY A 98 6.65 3.36 6.90
C GLY A 98 5.20 3.15 7.35
N LYS A 99 4.54 4.22 7.76
CA LYS A 99 3.12 4.18 8.14
C LYS A 99 2.25 4.12 6.88
N PRO A 100 1.43 3.09 6.69
CA PRO A 100 0.73 2.85 5.42
C PRO A 100 -0.04 4.06 4.89
N ALA A 101 -0.87 4.69 5.72
CA ALA A 101 -1.66 5.84 5.28
C ALA A 101 -0.78 7.03 4.87
N ASP A 102 0.31 7.30 5.61
CA ASP A 102 1.21 8.41 5.34
C ASP A 102 1.96 8.19 4.01
N GLN A 103 2.42 6.97 3.76
CA GLN A 103 3.10 6.62 2.52
C GLN A 103 2.18 6.65 1.30
N VAL A 104 0.93 6.20 1.43
CA VAL A 104 -0.06 6.31 0.36
C VAL A 104 -0.30 7.78 0.00
N LEU A 105 -0.49 8.65 0.99
CA LEU A 105 -0.69 10.09 0.79
C LEU A 105 0.53 10.77 0.18
N GLU A 106 1.73 10.40 0.64
CA GLU A 106 2.99 10.97 0.13
C GLU A 106 3.23 10.59 -1.33
N VAL A 107 3.06 9.32 -1.69
CA VAL A 107 3.20 8.86 -3.08
C VAL A 107 2.14 9.49 -3.97
N ALA A 108 0.90 9.58 -3.50
CA ALA A 108 -0.17 10.21 -4.27
C ALA A 108 0.12 11.68 -4.57
N ARG A 109 0.65 12.41 -3.59
CA ARG A 109 1.03 13.81 -3.73
C ARG A 109 2.23 13.99 -4.65
N SER A 110 3.33 13.26 -4.41
CA SER A 110 4.58 13.40 -5.17
C SER A 110 4.44 12.99 -6.64
N GLU A 111 3.58 12.01 -6.92
CA GLU A 111 3.30 11.55 -8.28
C GLU A 111 2.20 12.35 -8.99
N GLY A 112 1.49 13.22 -8.30
CA GLY A 112 0.37 13.96 -8.87
C GLY A 112 -0.78 13.04 -9.28
N VAL A 113 -1.15 12.12 -8.38
CA VAL A 113 -2.22 11.13 -8.60
C VAL A 113 -3.58 11.81 -8.60
N ASP A 114 -4.41 11.48 -9.57
CA ASP A 114 -5.78 12.02 -9.69
C ASP A 114 -6.81 11.22 -8.87
N MET A 115 -6.51 9.94 -8.64
CA MET A 115 -7.41 9.04 -7.91
C MET A 115 -6.63 7.98 -7.13
N ILE A 116 -7.03 7.74 -5.88
CA ILE A 116 -6.58 6.61 -5.06
C ILE A 116 -7.70 5.59 -4.97
N VAL A 117 -7.39 4.31 -5.24
CA VAL A 117 -8.31 3.19 -5.08
C VAL A 117 -7.73 2.21 -4.08
N MET A 118 -8.50 1.81 -3.08
CA MET A 118 -8.02 0.90 -2.03
C MET A 118 -9.15 0.05 -1.49
N GLY A 119 -8.81 -1.05 -0.82
CA GLY A 119 -9.77 -1.82 -0.05
C GLY A 119 -10.34 -1.00 1.10
N SER A 120 -11.61 -1.18 1.40
CA SER A 120 -12.25 -0.54 2.56
C SER A 120 -11.73 -1.08 3.89
N ARG A 121 -11.10 -2.28 3.88
CA ARG A 121 -10.52 -2.99 5.04
C ARG A 121 -9.19 -3.62 4.65
N GLY A 122 -8.30 -3.75 5.63
CA GLY A 122 -7.05 -4.49 5.50
C GLY A 122 -7.10 -5.87 6.16
N LEU A 123 -5.93 -6.50 6.29
CA LEU A 123 -5.78 -7.85 6.87
C LEU A 123 -6.19 -7.93 8.36
N SER A 124 -6.16 -6.82 9.10
CA SER A 124 -6.43 -6.78 10.54
C SER A 124 -7.89 -6.48 10.92
N ASP A 125 -8.73 -6.05 9.99
CA ASP A 125 -10.05 -5.48 10.29
C ASP A 125 -11.23 -6.45 10.06
N ALA A 126 -11.06 -7.73 10.37
CA ALA A 126 -12.06 -8.77 10.07
C ALA A 126 -13.44 -8.61 10.76
N ARG A 127 -13.60 -7.69 11.71
CA ARG A 127 -14.83 -7.57 12.53
C ARG A 127 -15.51 -6.20 12.51
N ALA A 128 -14.99 -5.19 11.84
CA ALA A 128 -15.55 -3.85 11.87
C ALA A 128 -16.53 -3.59 10.70
N LEU A 129 -17.71 -3.07 11.00
CA LEU A 129 -18.69 -2.57 10.04
C LEU A 129 -18.24 -1.25 9.36
N PHE A 130 -17.10 -0.68 9.80
CA PHE A 130 -16.57 0.61 9.40
C PHE A 130 -15.38 0.49 8.45
N LEU A 131 -14.98 1.60 7.84
CA LEU A 131 -13.73 1.72 7.07
C LEU A 131 -12.52 1.38 7.96
N GLY A 132 -11.54 0.66 7.40
CA GLY A 132 -10.29 0.39 8.08
C GLY A 132 -9.52 1.68 8.40
N SER A 133 -8.61 1.61 9.38
CA SER A 133 -7.85 2.77 9.86
C SER A 133 -7.06 3.47 8.74
N VAL A 134 -6.47 2.71 7.82
CA VAL A 134 -5.72 3.25 6.69
C VAL A 134 -6.65 3.93 5.69
N SER A 135 -7.71 3.25 5.25
CA SER A 135 -8.66 3.80 4.27
C SER A 135 -9.38 5.04 4.79
N HIS A 136 -9.75 5.06 6.07
CA HIS A 136 -10.33 6.24 6.71
C HIS A 136 -9.36 7.43 6.72
N LYS A 137 -8.11 7.22 7.14
CA LYS A 137 -7.10 8.28 7.18
C LYS A 137 -6.79 8.82 5.79
N VAL A 138 -6.63 7.94 4.80
CA VAL A 138 -6.36 8.36 3.42
C VAL A 138 -7.53 9.14 2.85
N ALA A 139 -8.76 8.66 3.00
CA ALA A 139 -9.95 9.35 2.48
C ALA A 139 -10.13 10.77 3.06
N ASN A 140 -9.75 10.96 4.34
CA ASN A 140 -9.88 12.27 5.00
C ASN A 140 -8.76 13.26 4.63
N HIS A 141 -7.59 12.79 4.18
CA HIS A 141 -6.41 13.65 3.98
C HIS A 141 -5.93 13.69 2.53
N ALA A 142 -6.48 12.89 1.63
CA ALA A 142 -6.10 12.91 0.23
C ALA A 142 -6.54 14.22 -0.44
N GLY A 143 -5.64 14.78 -1.25
CA GLY A 143 -5.95 15.94 -2.10
C GLY A 143 -6.59 15.57 -3.44
N CYS A 144 -6.96 14.29 -3.63
CA CYS A 144 -7.56 13.76 -4.85
C CYS A 144 -8.75 12.85 -4.54
N THR A 145 -9.41 12.35 -5.58
CA THR A 145 -10.54 11.41 -5.41
C THR A 145 -10.08 10.12 -4.74
N CYS A 146 -10.84 9.64 -3.76
CA CYS A 146 -10.61 8.35 -3.10
C CYS A 146 -11.80 7.42 -3.33
N VAL A 147 -11.50 6.19 -3.74
CA VAL A 147 -12.47 5.11 -3.90
C VAL A 147 -12.10 3.97 -2.95
N THR A 148 -13.05 3.56 -2.14
CA THR A 148 -12.90 2.41 -1.25
C THR A 148 -13.79 1.26 -1.70
N VAL A 149 -13.21 0.05 -1.82
CA VAL A 149 -13.87 -1.15 -2.36
C VAL A 149 -14.10 -2.16 -1.24
N LYS A 150 -15.31 -2.75 -1.20
CA LYS A 150 -15.70 -3.80 -0.25
C LYS A 150 -15.58 -5.19 -0.85
#